data_bf0fea907b5a9da05e97a1b1b15be999
#
_entry.id   bf0fea907b5a9da05e97a1b1b15be999
#
_cell.length_a   1.000
_cell.length_b   1.000
_cell.length_c   1.000
_cell.angle_alpha   90.00
_cell.angle_beta   90.00
_cell.angle_gamma   90.00
#
_symmetry.space_group_name_H-M   'P 1'
#
loop_
_entity.id
_entity.type
_entity.pdbx_description
1 polymer ?
#
loop_
_entity_poly.entity_id
_entity_poly.type
_entity_poly.pdbx_seq_one_letter_code
_entity_poly.pdbx_strand_id
1 'polypeptide(L)'
;PKNDDAKVDELLPDEYLPRLLQDSAARPTQEKREWAHMVDSSKKMSNFHELVPQMAHEYPFELDTFQKQAVYHLERNDSVFVAAHTSAGKTVVAEYAIALAMKHMSRCIYTSPIKALSNQKFREFKQAFGAENVGIVTGDVKINPEAACLIMTTEVLRSMLYRAAELIRDVEFVIFDEVHYVNDQERGVVWEEVIILLPAYVNTVLLSATVPNTQEFADWVGRT
;
A
#
# COMPACT_ATOMS: atom_id res chain seq x y z
N PRO A 1 -15.77 -15.38 -54.78
CA PRO A 1 -15.40 -14.29 -53.91
C PRO A 1 -13.96 -14.48 -53.51
N LYS A 2 -13.10 -13.60 -54.03
CA LYS A 2 -11.65 -13.68 -53.88
C LYS A 2 -11.30 -13.09 -52.52
N ASN A 3 -10.40 -13.78 -51.79
CA ASN A 3 -9.65 -13.29 -50.66
C ASN A 3 -8.84 -12.06 -51.08
N ASP A 4 -9.14 -10.93 -50.50
CA ASP A 4 -8.27 -9.74 -50.48
C ASP A 4 -7.52 -9.76 -49.11
N ASP A 5 -6.59 -10.69 -48.97
CA ASP A 5 -5.49 -10.52 -48.02
C ASP A 5 -4.48 -9.55 -48.65
N ALA A 6 -4.76 -8.27 -48.56
CA ALA A 6 -3.83 -7.21 -48.93
C ALA A 6 -2.65 -7.29 -47.94
N LYS A 7 -1.49 -7.67 -48.45
CA LYS A 7 -0.24 -7.76 -47.73
C LYS A 7 0.13 -6.42 -47.12
N VAL A 8 0.12 -6.31 -45.82
CA VAL A 8 0.58 -5.14 -45.06
C VAL A 8 2.04 -4.81 -45.36
N ASP A 9 2.80 -5.75 -45.90
CA ASP A 9 4.23 -5.63 -46.26
C ASP A 9 4.53 -4.69 -47.44
N GLU A 10 3.53 -4.25 -48.19
CA GLU A 10 3.74 -3.35 -49.36
C GLU A 10 3.69 -1.84 -49.05
N LEU A 11 3.46 -1.47 -47.76
CA LEU A 11 3.22 -0.07 -47.40
C LEU A 11 4.42 0.67 -46.79
N LEU A 12 5.56 0.01 -46.56
CA LEU A 12 6.76 0.66 -46.07
C LEU A 12 7.89 0.55 -47.09
N PRO A 13 8.52 1.69 -47.52
CA PRO A 13 9.70 1.64 -48.34
C PRO A 13 10.83 0.89 -47.66
N ASP A 14 11.51 0.00 -48.37
CA ASP A 14 12.61 -0.86 -47.89
C ASP A 14 13.75 -0.09 -47.19
N GLU A 15 13.89 1.19 -47.43
CA GLU A 15 14.90 2.04 -46.80
C GLU A 15 14.64 2.33 -45.29
N TYR A 16 13.40 2.11 -44.78
CA TYR A 16 13.05 2.34 -43.37
C TYR A 16 13.22 1.10 -42.49
N LEU A 17 13.20 -0.08 -43.06
CA LEU A 17 13.38 -1.35 -42.32
C LEU A 17 14.71 -1.46 -41.58
N PRO A 18 15.87 -1.09 -42.17
CA PRO A 18 17.13 -1.16 -41.48
C PRO A 18 17.23 -0.17 -40.31
N ARG A 19 16.60 1.02 -40.41
CA ARG A 19 16.60 2.02 -39.32
C ARG A 19 15.76 1.56 -38.14
N LEU A 20 14.57 1.02 -38.37
CA LEU A 20 13.71 0.47 -37.30
C LEU A 20 14.37 -0.68 -36.55
N LEU A 21 15.13 -1.55 -37.25
CA LEU A 21 15.88 -2.64 -36.65
C LEU A 21 17.12 -2.14 -35.89
N GLN A 22 17.77 -1.07 -36.37
CA GLN A 22 18.91 -0.44 -35.66
C GLN A 22 18.47 0.30 -34.42
N ASP A 23 17.33 1.01 -34.45
CA ASP A 23 16.78 1.68 -33.27
C ASP A 23 16.29 0.68 -32.20
N SER A 24 15.84 -0.50 -32.61
CA SER A 24 15.47 -1.56 -31.66
C SER A 24 16.69 -2.22 -30.98
N ALA A 25 17.86 -2.21 -31.66
CA ALA A 25 19.12 -2.76 -31.10
C ALA A 25 19.88 -1.77 -30.20
N ALA A 26 19.55 -0.49 -30.27
CA ALA A 26 20.26 0.59 -29.55
C ALA A 26 19.42 1.20 -28.41
N ARG A 27 18.42 0.50 -27.89
CA ARG A 27 17.83 0.92 -26.62
C ARG A 27 18.91 0.71 -25.55
N PRO A 28 19.39 1.79 -24.88
CA PRO A 28 20.26 1.61 -23.72
C PRO A 28 19.48 0.74 -22.76
N THR A 29 20.14 -0.25 -22.20
CA THR A 29 19.65 -1.03 -21.07
C THR A 29 19.14 -0.01 -20.07
N GLN A 30 17.81 0.17 -19.97
CA GLN A 30 17.24 0.99 -18.92
C GLN A 30 17.78 0.38 -17.65
N GLU A 31 18.63 1.12 -16.93
CA GLU A 31 18.97 0.80 -15.57
C GLU A 31 17.67 0.46 -14.88
N LYS A 32 17.60 -0.76 -14.36
CA LYS A 32 16.39 -1.27 -13.72
C LYS A 32 16.14 -0.34 -12.54
N ARG A 33 15.28 0.65 -12.72
CA ARG A 33 14.86 1.56 -11.65
C ARG A 33 14.23 0.67 -10.58
N GLU A 34 14.90 0.54 -9.46
CA GLU A 34 14.31 -0.07 -8.27
C GLU A 34 13.32 0.93 -7.70
N TRP A 35 12.06 0.54 -7.68
CA TRP A 35 10.97 1.35 -7.13
C TRP A 35 10.77 1.08 -5.64
N ALA A 36 11.26 -0.06 -5.16
CA ALA A 36 11.25 -0.43 -3.76
C ALA A 36 12.67 -0.64 -3.24
N HIS A 37 12.98 0.00 -2.12
CA HIS A 37 14.24 -0.20 -1.42
C HIS A 37 14.05 -1.17 -0.27
N MET A 38 14.84 -2.25 -0.26
CA MET A 38 14.87 -3.17 0.86
C MET A 38 15.70 -2.60 1.99
N VAL A 39 15.06 -2.43 3.14
CA VAL A 39 15.73 -1.98 4.36
C VAL A 39 16.20 -3.18 5.16
N ASP A 40 17.50 -3.20 5.51
CA ASP A 40 18.10 -4.26 6.30
C ASP A 40 17.68 -4.17 7.78
N SER A 41 16.74 -5.02 8.18
CA SER A 41 16.22 -5.07 9.55
C SER A 41 17.22 -5.61 10.58
N SER A 42 18.40 -6.12 10.18
CA SER A 42 19.45 -6.54 11.09
C SER A 42 20.25 -5.37 11.67
N LYS A 43 20.25 -4.23 10.98
CA LYS A 43 20.97 -3.02 11.40
C LYS A 43 20.19 -2.28 12.48
N LYS A 44 20.72 -2.30 13.73
CA LYS A 44 20.13 -1.55 14.83
C LYS A 44 20.13 -0.05 14.54
N MET A 45 18.97 0.58 14.73
CA MET A 45 18.80 2.03 14.62
C MET A 45 19.05 2.68 15.98
N SER A 46 20.32 2.91 16.32
CA SER A 46 20.72 3.47 17.63
C SER A 46 20.36 4.94 17.81
N ASN A 47 20.23 5.66 16.70
CA ASN A 47 19.88 7.10 16.66
C ASN A 47 18.38 7.35 16.40
N PHE A 48 17.51 6.37 16.64
CA PHE A 48 16.08 6.48 16.36
C PHE A 48 15.42 7.72 16.99
N HIS A 49 15.69 7.98 18.28
CA HIS A 49 15.12 9.11 19.00
C HIS A 49 15.66 10.47 18.55
N GLU A 50 16.82 10.50 17.88
CA GLU A 50 17.35 11.71 17.25
C GLU A 50 16.64 11.97 15.91
N LEU A 51 16.32 10.89 15.16
CA LEU A 51 15.63 10.96 13.87
C LEU A 51 14.12 11.19 14.02
N VAL A 52 13.52 10.67 15.09
CA VAL A 52 12.10 10.80 15.42
C VAL A 52 11.97 11.36 16.84
N PRO A 53 12.23 12.66 17.04
CA PRO A 53 12.26 13.27 18.39
C PRO A 53 10.87 13.42 19.01
N GLN A 54 9.83 13.48 18.22
CA GLN A 54 8.43 13.64 18.64
C GLN A 54 7.54 12.60 17.98
N MET A 55 7.48 11.43 18.57
CA MET A 55 6.63 10.35 18.09
C MET A 55 5.15 10.75 18.09
N ALA A 56 4.41 10.30 17.08
CA ALA A 56 2.96 10.47 17.02
C ALA A 56 2.22 9.58 18.04
N HIS A 57 2.83 8.47 18.43
CA HIS A 57 2.33 7.55 19.44
C HIS A 57 3.48 6.99 20.26
N GLU A 58 3.35 7.03 21.58
CA GLU A 58 4.33 6.45 22.51
C GLU A 58 3.89 5.04 22.94
N TYR A 59 4.86 4.14 23.01
CA TYR A 59 4.61 2.76 23.41
C TYR A 59 5.21 2.48 24.78
N PRO A 60 4.57 1.66 25.63
CA PRO A 60 5.09 1.29 26.96
C PRO A 60 6.26 0.29 26.89
N PHE A 61 6.73 -0.05 25.69
CA PHE A 61 7.81 -0.98 25.42
C PHE A 61 8.75 -0.39 24.35
N GLU A 62 9.94 -0.94 24.27
CA GLU A 62 10.89 -0.56 23.23
C GLU A 62 10.51 -1.21 21.90
N LEU A 63 10.48 -0.39 20.85
CA LEU A 63 10.19 -0.85 19.50
C LEU A 63 11.33 -1.73 18.96
N ASP A 64 10.98 -2.80 18.26
CA ASP A 64 11.92 -3.62 17.52
C ASP A 64 12.56 -2.84 16.37
N THR A 65 13.68 -3.35 15.88
CA THR A 65 14.44 -2.67 14.79
C THR A 65 13.59 -2.40 13.57
N PHE A 66 12.81 -3.38 13.10
CA PHE A 66 11.94 -3.18 11.92
C PHE A 66 10.79 -2.19 12.19
N GLN A 67 10.27 -2.16 13.42
CA GLN A 67 9.24 -1.18 13.81
C GLN A 67 9.81 0.23 13.82
N LYS A 68 11.02 0.44 14.38
CA LYS A 68 11.72 1.72 14.35
C LYS A 68 11.98 2.20 12.92
N GLN A 69 12.40 1.30 12.05
CA GLN A 69 12.62 1.61 10.63
C GLN A 69 11.32 1.99 9.93
N ALA A 70 10.25 1.22 10.14
CA ALA A 70 8.94 1.53 9.56
C ALA A 70 8.41 2.89 10.05
N VAL A 71 8.49 3.16 11.36
CA VAL A 71 8.12 4.46 11.95
C VAL A 71 8.92 5.61 11.34
N TYR A 72 10.23 5.45 11.20
CA TYR A 72 11.09 6.46 10.58
C TYR A 72 10.66 6.79 9.13
N HIS A 73 10.34 5.77 8.34
CA HIS A 73 9.87 5.96 6.97
C HIS A 73 8.47 6.60 6.92
N LEU A 74 7.56 6.22 7.81
CA LEU A 74 6.25 6.85 7.92
C LEU A 74 6.35 8.35 8.25
N GLU A 75 7.23 8.74 9.17
CA GLU A 75 7.49 10.16 9.50
C GLU A 75 8.06 10.96 8.31
N ARG A 76 8.69 10.28 7.37
CA ARG A 76 9.17 10.87 6.11
C ARG A 76 8.10 10.89 5.01
N ASN A 77 6.92 10.44 5.32
CA ASN A 77 5.83 10.30 4.35
C ASN A 77 6.13 9.30 3.23
N ASP A 78 6.88 8.24 3.56
CA ASP A 78 7.18 7.14 2.63
C ASP A 78 6.12 6.04 2.77
N SER A 79 5.77 5.37 1.67
CA SER A 79 5.02 4.11 1.72
C SER A 79 5.92 3.00 2.26
N VAL A 80 5.36 2.09 3.07
CA VAL A 80 6.13 1.01 3.71
C VAL A 80 5.51 -0.35 3.47
N PHE A 81 6.34 -1.34 3.24
CA PHE A 81 5.95 -2.74 3.17
C PHE A 81 6.65 -3.55 4.27
N VAL A 82 5.89 -4.09 5.20
CA VAL A 82 6.38 -4.89 6.32
C VAL A 82 6.00 -6.35 6.14
N ALA A 83 6.98 -7.18 5.82
CA ALA A 83 6.83 -8.63 5.76
C ALA A 83 7.48 -9.25 7.01
N ALA A 84 6.68 -9.67 7.97
CA ALA A 84 7.16 -10.25 9.23
C ALA A 84 6.17 -11.31 9.73
N HIS A 85 6.65 -12.21 10.60
CA HIS A 85 5.78 -13.24 11.21
C HIS A 85 4.57 -12.61 11.90
N THR A 86 3.47 -13.35 11.99
CA THR A 86 2.20 -12.85 12.55
C THR A 86 2.35 -12.31 13.97
N SER A 87 3.19 -12.95 14.79
CA SER A 87 3.47 -12.53 16.18
C SER A 87 4.51 -11.41 16.32
N ALA A 88 5.07 -10.91 15.24
CA ALA A 88 6.18 -9.95 15.29
C ALA A 88 5.76 -8.51 15.65
N GLY A 89 4.46 -8.25 15.86
CA GLY A 89 4.00 -6.90 16.23
C GLY A 89 3.84 -5.93 15.06
N LYS A 90 3.44 -6.41 13.86
CA LYS A 90 3.12 -5.57 12.70
C LYS A 90 2.02 -4.53 12.99
N THR A 91 1.10 -4.86 13.90
CA THR A 91 0.02 -3.94 14.33
C THR A 91 0.54 -2.61 14.83
N VAL A 92 1.72 -2.58 15.47
CA VAL A 92 2.40 -1.36 15.93
C VAL A 92 2.62 -0.37 14.77
N VAL A 93 3.01 -0.87 13.60
CA VAL A 93 3.23 -0.01 12.41
C VAL A 93 1.90 0.58 11.92
N ALA A 94 0.82 -0.22 11.94
CA ALA A 94 -0.52 0.27 11.61
C ALA A 94 -1.00 1.33 12.61
N GLU A 95 -0.86 1.06 13.91
CA GLU A 95 -1.22 2.00 14.98
C GLU A 95 -0.45 3.31 14.85
N TYR A 96 0.83 3.23 14.51
CA TYR A 96 1.64 4.43 14.30
C TYR A 96 1.15 5.26 13.11
N ALA A 97 0.85 4.64 11.98
CA ALA A 97 0.31 5.33 10.81
C ALA A 97 -1.05 6.01 11.11
N ILE A 98 -1.92 5.34 11.89
CA ILE A 98 -3.19 5.93 12.36
C ILE A 98 -2.93 7.14 13.25
N ALA A 99 -2.05 7.01 14.24
CA ALA A 99 -1.71 8.11 15.16
C ALA A 99 -1.08 9.29 14.42
N LEU A 100 -0.23 9.01 13.41
CA LEU A 100 0.42 10.03 12.59
C LEU A 100 -0.61 10.81 11.75
N ALA A 101 -1.55 10.12 11.10
CA ALA A 101 -2.64 10.75 10.39
C ALA A 101 -3.49 11.64 11.31
N MET A 102 -3.82 11.16 12.51
CA MET A 102 -4.54 11.96 13.51
C MET A 102 -3.75 13.20 13.95
N LYS A 103 -2.44 13.08 14.17
CA LYS A 103 -1.54 14.20 14.49
C LYS A 103 -1.53 15.24 13.36
N HIS A 104 -1.61 14.82 12.12
CA HIS A 104 -1.68 15.71 10.95
C HIS A 104 -3.10 16.22 10.64
N MET A 105 -4.10 15.84 11.44
CA MET A 105 -5.52 16.13 11.19
C MET A 105 -6.01 15.62 9.83
N SER A 106 -5.41 14.55 9.35
CA SER A 106 -5.78 13.80 8.15
C SER A 106 -6.54 12.52 8.52
N ARG A 107 -6.88 11.71 7.53
CA ARG A 107 -7.60 10.46 7.71
C ARG A 107 -6.71 9.28 7.34
N CYS A 108 -6.98 8.15 7.98
CA CYS A 108 -6.37 6.87 7.67
C CYS A 108 -7.45 5.83 7.37
N ILE A 109 -7.27 5.04 6.33
CA ILE A 109 -8.12 3.89 6.03
C ILE A 109 -7.35 2.62 6.37
N TYR A 110 -7.97 1.75 7.16
CA TYR A 110 -7.46 0.41 7.46
C TYR A 110 -8.29 -0.62 6.74
N THR A 111 -7.67 -1.43 5.89
CA THR A 111 -8.35 -2.50 5.17
C THR A 111 -7.84 -3.88 5.57
N SER A 112 -8.75 -4.83 5.60
CA SER A 112 -8.45 -6.25 5.77
C SER A 112 -9.24 -7.09 4.76
N PRO A 113 -8.74 -8.28 4.39
CA PRO A 113 -9.39 -9.13 3.41
C PRO A 113 -10.64 -9.82 3.95
N ILE A 114 -10.86 -9.80 5.26
CA ILE A 114 -11.91 -10.56 5.93
C ILE A 114 -12.70 -9.66 6.89
N LYS A 115 -14.03 -9.65 6.76
CA LYS A 115 -14.95 -8.87 7.60
C LYS A 115 -14.77 -9.14 9.10
N ALA A 116 -14.48 -10.38 9.49
CA ALA A 116 -14.25 -10.73 10.90
C ALA A 116 -13.02 -10.01 11.47
N LEU A 117 -11.92 -9.89 10.70
CA LEU A 117 -10.73 -9.14 11.08
C LEU A 117 -11.01 -7.65 11.18
N SER A 118 -11.80 -7.08 10.25
CA SER A 118 -12.23 -5.69 10.33
C SER A 118 -13.00 -5.41 11.63
N ASN A 119 -13.91 -6.29 12.03
CA ASN A 119 -14.67 -6.16 13.29
C ASN A 119 -13.77 -6.28 14.54
N GLN A 120 -12.78 -7.16 14.49
CA GLN A 120 -11.81 -7.30 15.58
C GLN A 120 -10.97 -6.02 15.71
N LYS A 121 -10.39 -5.53 14.61
CA LYS A 121 -9.58 -4.31 14.59
C LYS A 121 -10.38 -3.08 14.98
N PHE A 122 -11.64 -3.01 14.63
CA PHE A 122 -12.51 -1.94 15.07
C PHE A 122 -12.61 -1.85 16.60
N ARG A 123 -12.74 -2.99 17.30
CA ARG A 123 -12.76 -3.03 18.77
C ARG A 123 -11.42 -2.65 19.36
N GLU A 124 -10.31 -3.19 18.83
CA GLU A 124 -8.96 -2.92 19.28
C GLU A 124 -8.62 -1.42 19.13
N PHE A 125 -8.86 -0.84 17.96
CA PHE A 125 -8.53 0.57 17.69
C PHE A 125 -9.43 1.54 18.44
N LYS A 126 -10.69 1.18 18.69
CA LYS A 126 -11.55 1.99 19.59
C LYS A 126 -11.00 2.09 21.02
N GLN A 127 -10.35 1.04 21.51
CA GLN A 127 -9.71 1.07 22.82
C GLN A 127 -8.42 1.90 22.79
N ALA A 128 -7.66 1.85 21.70
CA ALA A 128 -6.40 2.55 21.57
C ALA A 128 -6.57 4.05 21.27
N PHE A 129 -7.53 4.43 20.41
CA PHE A 129 -7.66 5.79 19.87
C PHE A 129 -8.94 6.52 20.28
N GLY A 130 -9.85 5.87 21.01
CA GLY A 130 -11.15 6.41 21.37
C GLY A 130 -12.24 6.10 20.35
N ALA A 131 -13.47 5.98 20.83
CA ALA A 131 -14.61 5.58 20.00
C ALA A 131 -15.02 6.63 18.96
N GLU A 132 -14.76 7.90 19.25
CA GLU A 132 -15.03 9.05 18.39
C GLU A 132 -14.10 9.10 17.17
N ASN A 133 -12.89 8.57 17.28
CA ASN A 133 -11.86 8.63 16.26
C ASN A 133 -11.84 7.42 15.33
N VAL A 134 -12.62 6.39 15.62
CA VAL A 134 -12.60 5.13 14.86
C VAL A 134 -13.98 4.79 14.33
N GLY A 135 -14.05 4.54 13.03
CA GLY A 135 -15.26 4.12 12.31
C GLY A 135 -15.09 2.78 11.62
N ILE A 136 -16.20 2.18 11.22
CA ILE A 136 -16.20 0.96 10.41
C ILE A 136 -17.27 1.05 9.33
N VAL A 137 -16.90 0.66 8.11
CA VAL A 137 -17.81 0.50 6.97
C VAL A 137 -17.60 -0.87 6.34
N THR A 138 -18.62 -1.68 6.40
CA THR A 138 -18.70 -2.97 5.72
C THR A 138 -19.95 -3.00 4.85
N GLY A 139 -20.20 -4.10 4.12
CA GLY A 139 -21.40 -4.23 3.30
C GLY A 139 -22.71 -4.00 4.09
N ASP A 140 -22.72 -4.35 5.37
CA ASP A 140 -23.94 -4.36 6.20
C ASP A 140 -23.89 -3.33 7.35
N VAL A 141 -22.72 -2.79 7.68
CA VAL A 141 -22.54 -1.94 8.86
C VAL A 141 -21.84 -0.65 8.48
N LYS A 142 -22.39 0.46 8.96
CA LYS A 142 -21.80 1.79 8.83
C LYS A 142 -21.87 2.51 10.16
N ILE A 143 -20.74 2.63 10.84
CA ILE A 143 -20.60 3.31 12.14
C ILE A 143 -19.51 4.36 12.00
N ASN A 144 -19.79 5.61 12.37
CA ASN A 144 -18.89 6.75 12.37
C ASN A 144 -18.05 6.85 11.07
N PRO A 145 -18.67 7.04 9.90
CA PRO A 145 -17.97 7.02 8.61
C PRO A 145 -17.03 8.23 8.40
N GLU A 146 -17.17 9.26 9.23
CA GLU A 146 -16.32 10.47 9.18
C GLU A 146 -15.15 10.42 10.16
N ALA A 147 -14.94 9.28 10.82
CA ALA A 147 -13.84 9.11 11.75
C ALA A 147 -12.46 9.30 11.10
N ALA A 148 -11.48 9.71 11.92
CA ALA A 148 -10.09 9.84 11.50
C ALA A 148 -9.48 8.51 11.04
N CYS A 149 -9.81 7.41 11.71
CA CYS A 149 -9.47 6.05 11.30
C CYS A 149 -10.72 5.31 10.84
N LEU A 150 -10.79 4.96 9.57
CA LEU A 150 -11.92 4.25 8.99
C LEU A 150 -11.53 2.83 8.59
N ILE A 151 -12.15 1.86 9.23
CA ILE A 151 -11.91 0.44 8.97
C ILE A 151 -12.91 -0.09 7.96
N MET A 152 -12.44 -0.84 6.97
CA MET A 152 -13.29 -1.45 5.94
C MET A 152 -12.67 -2.69 5.32
N THR A 153 -13.44 -3.45 4.58
CA THR A 153 -12.88 -4.49 3.71
C THR A 153 -12.35 -3.88 2.41
N THR A 154 -11.47 -4.59 1.74
CA THR A 154 -10.84 -4.12 0.49
C THR A 154 -11.89 -3.91 -0.62
N GLU A 155 -12.93 -4.73 -0.67
CA GLU A 155 -14.05 -4.58 -1.63
C GLU A 155 -14.84 -3.29 -1.39
N VAL A 156 -15.02 -2.90 -0.13
CA VAL A 156 -15.69 -1.63 0.22
C VAL A 156 -14.83 -0.46 -0.21
N LEU A 157 -13.51 -0.51 0.03
CA LEU A 157 -12.58 0.53 -0.43
C LEU A 157 -12.60 0.65 -1.96
N ARG A 158 -12.55 -0.47 -2.69
CA ARG A 158 -12.67 -0.48 -4.15
C ARG A 158 -13.95 0.23 -4.61
N SER A 159 -15.08 -0.15 -4.02
CA SER A 159 -16.38 0.46 -4.34
C SER A 159 -16.41 1.96 -4.07
N MET A 160 -15.71 2.41 -3.03
CA MET A 160 -15.60 3.81 -2.64
C MET A 160 -14.73 4.59 -3.63
N LEU A 161 -13.59 4.02 -4.07
CA LEU A 161 -12.70 4.59 -5.08
C LEU A 161 -13.41 4.84 -6.41
N TYR A 162 -14.26 3.90 -6.84
CA TYR A 162 -15.04 4.05 -8.07
C TYR A 162 -16.18 5.08 -8.00
N ARG A 163 -16.80 5.24 -6.82
CA ARG A 163 -18.04 6.03 -6.69
C ARG A 163 -17.83 7.43 -6.18
N ALA A 164 -16.82 7.63 -5.36
CA ALA A 164 -16.68 8.85 -4.57
C ALA A 164 -15.21 9.15 -4.25
N ALA A 165 -14.43 9.48 -5.28
CA ALA A 165 -13.03 9.90 -5.11
C ALA A 165 -12.87 11.07 -4.13
N GLU A 166 -13.92 11.87 -3.90
CA GLU A 166 -13.91 12.98 -2.94
C GLU A 166 -13.75 12.51 -1.48
N LEU A 167 -14.23 11.29 -1.14
CA LEU A 167 -14.12 10.75 0.23
C LEU A 167 -12.68 10.38 0.61
N ILE A 168 -11.78 10.33 -0.36
CA ILE A 168 -10.37 9.97 -0.17
C ILE A 168 -9.47 11.20 -0.15
N ARG A 169 -10.01 12.37 -0.45
CA ARG A 169 -9.22 13.61 -0.55
C ARG A 169 -8.39 13.91 0.70
N ASP A 170 -8.93 13.62 1.89
CA ASP A 170 -8.29 13.87 3.18
C ASP A 170 -7.55 12.66 3.74
N VAL A 171 -7.43 11.58 2.96
CA VAL A 171 -6.76 10.35 3.37
C VAL A 171 -5.26 10.48 3.10
N GLU A 172 -4.47 10.32 4.13
CA GLU A 172 -3.00 10.34 4.08
C GLU A 172 -2.43 8.92 3.95
N PHE A 173 -2.97 7.98 4.72
CA PHE A 173 -2.51 6.59 4.71
C PHE A 173 -3.64 5.61 4.40
N VAL A 174 -3.33 4.61 3.59
CA VAL A 174 -4.14 3.41 3.44
C VAL A 174 -3.34 2.20 3.90
N ILE A 175 -3.81 1.57 4.96
CA ILE A 175 -3.20 0.38 5.55
C ILE A 175 -3.88 -0.86 4.97
N PHE A 176 -3.07 -1.71 4.38
CA PHE A 176 -3.49 -3.00 3.88
C PHE A 176 -2.94 -4.10 4.79
N ASP A 177 -3.81 -4.70 5.58
CA ASP A 177 -3.42 -5.80 6.46
C ASP A 177 -3.61 -7.16 5.77
N GLU A 178 -2.79 -8.12 6.18
CA GLU A 178 -2.81 -9.49 5.68
C GLU A 178 -2.67 -9.59 4.14
N VAL A 179 -1.74 -8.81 3.56
CA VAL A 179 -1.53 -8.70 2.11
C VAL A 179 -1.24 -10.06 1.44
N HIS A 180 -0.72 -11.05 2.17
CA HIS A 180 -0.46 -12.39 1.65
C HIS A 180 -1.71 -13.14 1.14
N TYR A 181 -2.91 -12.72 1.54
CA TYR A 181 -4.17 -13.21 0.96
C TYR A 181 -4.40 -12.76 -0.50
N VAL A 182 -3.56 -11.86 -1.04
CA VAL A 182 -3.54 -11.51 -2.49
C VAL A 182 -3.37 -12.72 -3.39
N ASN A 183 -2.70 -13.77 -2.92
CA ASN A 183 -2.51 -15.00 -3.68
C ASN A 183 -3.81 -15.83 -3.87
N ASP A 184 -4.91 -15.45 -3.24
CA ASP A 184 -6.24 -16.01 -3.52
C ASP A 184 -6.76 -15.43 -4.84
N GLN A 185 -7.03 -16.28 -5.83
CA GLN A 185 -7.36 -15.89 -7.21
C GLN A 185 -8.56 -14.94 -7.31
N GLU A 186 -9.54 -15.05 -6.42
CA GLU A 186 -10.73 -14.17 -6.42
C GLU A 186 -10.44 -12.80 -5.77
N ARG A 187 -9.55 -12.75 -4.79
CA ARG A 187 -9.25 -11.54 -3.99
C ARG A 187 -8.08 -10.75 -4.52
N GLY A 188 -7.15 -11.40 -5.23
CA GLY A 188 -5.96 -10.76 -5.79
C GLY A 188 -6.31 -9.61 -6.74
N VAL A 189 -7.28 -9.81 -7.62
CA VAL A 189 -7.76 -8.79 -8.57
C VAL A 189 -8.29 -7.54 -7.86
N VAL A 190 -8.98 -7.69 -6.73
CA VAL A 190 -9.51 -6.56 -5.95
C VAL A 190 -8.41 -5.70 -5.38
N TRP A 191 -7.34 -6.30 -4.89
CA TRP A 191 -6.18 -5.61 -4.36
C TRP A 191 -5.43 -4.80 -5.43
N GLU A 192 -5.19 -5.42 -6.58
CA GLU A 192 -4.53 -4.77 -7.71
C GLU A 192 -5.31 -3.53 -8.15
N GLU A 193 -6.64 -3.67 -8.33
CA GLU A 193 -7.50 -2.55 -8.70
C GLU A 193 -7.44 -1.42 -7.67
N VAL A 194 -7.49 -1.75 -6.37
CA VAL A 194 -7.44 -0.73 -5.31
C VAL A 194 -6.12 0.02 -5.33
N ILE A 195 -4.99 -0.67 -5.45
CA ILE A 195 -3.66 -0.03 -5.49
C ILE A 195 -3.56 0.89 -6.72
N ILE A 196 -4.02 0.44 -7.89
CA ILE A 196 -4.01 1.24 -9.14
C ILE A 196 -4.90 2.49 -9.04
N LEU A 197 -6.03 2.38 -8.33
CA LEU A 197 -7.00 3.47 -8.20
C LEU A 197 -6.66 4.48 -7.10
N LEU A 198 -5.72 4.16 -6.20
CA LEU A 198 -5.31 5.09 -5.15
C LEU A 198 -4.62 6.32 -5.75
N PRO A 199 -4.97 7.52 -5.29
CA PRO A 199 -4.26 8.73 -5.69
C PRO A 199 -2.78 8.68 -5.27
N ALA A 200 -1.90 9.23 -6.09
CA ALA A 200 -0.44 9.22 -5.86
C ALA A 200 0.01 9.95 -4.57
N TYR A 201 -0.85 10.77 -3.97
CA TYR A 201 -0.54 11.45 -2.70
C TYR A 201 -0.84 10.57 -1.48
N VAL A 202 -1.52 9.45 -1.64
CA VAL A 202 -1.86 8.53 -0.55
C VAL A 202 -0.71 7.56 -0.33
N ASN A 203 -0.19 7.53 0.88
CA ASN A 203 0.85 6.58 1.24
C ASN A 203 0.26 5.23 1.63
N THR A 204 0.89 4.16 1.18
CA THR A 204 0.44 2.80 1.48
C THR A 204 1.27 2.16 2.58
N VAL A 205 0.60 1.51 3.51
CA VAL A 205 1.21 0.67 4.55
C VAL A 205 0.76 -0.76 4.32
N LEU A 206 1.66 -1.59 3.81
CA LEU A 206 1.38 -2.98 3.47
C LEU A 206 1.93 -3.89 4.57
N LEU A 207 1.05 -4.65 5.21
CA LEU A 207 1.40 -5.58 6.29
C LEU A 207 1.13 -7.02 5.83
N SER A 208 2.16 -7.86 5.86
CA SER A 208 2.08 -9.23 5.38
C SER A 208 2.75 -10.21 6.34
N ALA A 209 2.33 -11.47 6.31
CA ALA A 209 3.21 -12.54 6.73
C ALA A 209 4.43 -12.61 5.80
N THR A 210 5.47 -13.33 6.22
CA THR A 210 6.62 -13.60 5.35
C THR A 210 6.17 -14.39 4.13
N VAL A 211 6.37 -13.81 2.95
CA VAL A 211 6.05 -14.43 1.65
C VAL A 211 7.30 -14.48 0.78
N PRO A 212 7.45 -15.46 -0.10
CA PRO A 212 8.47 -15.43 -1.12
C PRO A 212 8.21 -14.23 -2.06
N ASN A 213 9.27 -13.68 -2.68
CA ASN A 213 9.20 -12.59 -3.67
C ASN A 213 8.64 -11.26 -3.14
N THR A 214 8.87 -10.95 -1.87
CA THR A 214 8.46 -9.68 -1.23
C THR A 214 8.95 -8.45 -1.99
N GLN A 215 10.19 -8.48 -2.48
CA GLN A 215 10.78 -7.36 -3.21
C GLN A 215 10.11 -7.13 -4.56
N GLU A 216 9.82 -8.19 -5.31
CA GLU A 216 9.13 -8.08 -6.61
C GLU A 216 7.72 -7.48 -6.45
N PHE A 217 7.02 -7.88 -5.38
CA PHE A 217 5.72 -7.35 -5.06
C PHE A 217 5.79 -5.87 -4.66
N ALA A 218 6.74 -5.50 -3.78
CA ALA A 218 6.95 -4.11 -3.37
C ALA A 218 7.34 -3.22 -4.57
N ASP A 219 8.19 -3.73 -5.46
CA ASP A 219 8.62 -3.04 -6.68
C ASP A 219 7.46 -2.83 -7.67
N TRP A 220 6.54 -3.81 -7.74
CA TRP A 220 5.33 -3.68 -8.54
C TRP A 220 4.40 -2.60 -7.96
N VAL A 221 4.16 -2.59 -6.65
CA VAL A 221 3.37 -1.54 -5.97
C VAL A 221 3.98 -0.15 -6.19
N GLY A 222 5.29 -0.03 -6.08
CA GLY A 222 5.98 1.25 -6.27
C GLY A 222 5.93 1.80 -7.69
N ARG A 223 5.66 0.93 -8.68
CA ARG A 223 5.52 1.33 -10.11
C ARG A 223 4.11 1.77 -10.48
N THR A 224 3.13 1.37 -9.68
CA THR A 224 1.71 1.65 -9.93
C THR A 224 1.31 3.01 -9.39
#